data_c6c57033686fc2727fa0e1ef7daa5dec
#
_entry.id   c6c57033686fc2727fa0e1ef7daa5dec
#
_cell.length_a   1.000
_cell.length_b   1.000
_cell.length_c   1.000
_cell.angle_alpha   90.00
_cell.angle_beta   90.00
_cell.angle_gamma   90.00
#
_symmetry.space_group_name_H-M   'P 1'
#
loop_
_entity.id
_entity.type
_entity.pdbx_description
1 polymer ?
#
loop_
_entity_poly.entity_id
_entity_poly.type
_entity_poly.pdbx_seq_one_letter_code
_entity_poly.pdbx_strand_id
1 'polypeptide(L)'
;MIRLRQGWYACAQMRDEPDASLYCANRIYAPSYISMHTALSLYGMILETVAQLNSVTAGNTAYFENLLGQFTYKSIKEELMFGYTLEALTLEPYRSIMIAQREKALLDLFYLYPQYQSHRDMVELRLDLDEIDVDMLDEYTFRFCVIALEQRMHTLKEAYGL
;
A
#
# COMPACT_ATOMS: atom_id res chain seq x y z
N MET A 1 10.25 7.09 -25.66
CA MET A 1 9.07 6.82 -24.83
C MET A 1 9.17 5.45 -24.18
N ILE A 2 8.75 5.34 -22.92
CA ILE A 2 8.68 4.08 -22.19
C ILE A 2 7.23 3.58 -22.24
N ARG A 3 7.00 2.37 -22.71
CA ARG A 3 5.67 1.77 -22.67
C ARG A 3 5.39 1.28 -21.25
N LEU A 4 4.35 1.82 -20.62
CA LEU A 4 3.92 1.43 -19.27
C LEU A 4 3.00 0.22 -19.31
N ARG A 5 2.00 0.26 -20.21
CA ARG A 5 1.09 -0.84 -20.59
C ARG A 5 0.54 -0.57 -21.98
N GLN A 6 -0.35 -1.41 -22.48
CA GLN A 6 -0.99 -1.20 -23.78
C GLN A 6 -1.74 0.15 -23.81
N GLY A 7 -1.35 1.01 -24.73
CA GLY A 7 -1.93 2.35 -24.91
C GLY A 7 -1.43 3.41 -23.91
N TRP A 8 -0.50 3.08 -23.00
CA TRP A 8 0.04 4.02 -22.02
C TRP A 8 1.57 4.13 -22.15
N TYR A 9 2.05 5.37 -22.24
CA TYR A 9 3.46 5.66 -22.45
C TYR A 9 3.92 6.79 -21.52
N ALA A 10 5.16 6.71 -21.06
CA ALA A 10 5.85 7.76 -20.34
C ALA A 10 7.00 8.34 -21.14
N CYS A 11 7.44 9.53 -20.77
CA CYS A 11 8.63 10.15 -21.35
C CYS A 11 9.87 9.33 -21.00
N ALA A 12 10.81 9.18 -21.91
CA ALA A 12 12.02 8.39 -21.66
C ALA A 12 12.87 8.93 -20.48
N GLN A 13 12.84 10.25 -20.27
CA GLN A 13 13.52 10.91 -19.16
C GLN A 13 13.03 10.46 -17.78
N MET A 14 11.77 10.03 -17.66
CA MET A 14 11.22 9.50 -16.40
C MET A 14 11.94 8.25 -15.90
N ARG A 15 12.70 7.55 -16.73
CA ARG A 15 13.45 6.37 -16.32
C ARG A 15 14.48 6.68 -15.22
N ASP A 16 15.09 7.85 -15.31
CA ASP A 16 16.18 8.27 -14.43
C ASP A 16 15.67 9.20 -13.31
N GLU A 17 14.36 9.49 -13.29
CA GLU A 17 13.75 10.30 -12.25
C GLU A 17 13.49 9.46 -10.99
N PRO A 18 13.92 9.91 -9.82
CA PRO A 18 13.48 9.33 -8.55
C PRO A 18 11.95 9.35 -8.49
N ASP A 19 11.36 8.34 -7.87
CA ASP A 19 9.91 8.23 -7.65
C ASP A 19 9.02 8.15 -8.91
N ALA A 20 9.61 8.06 -10.11
CA ALA A 20 8.83 7.92 -11.35
C ALA A 20 7.91 6.69 -11.33
N SER A 21 8.38 5.58 -10.75
CA SER A 21 7.59 4.36 -10.58
C SER A 21 6.38 4.60 -9.66
N LEU A 22 6.56 5.32 -8.55
CA LEU A 22 5.48 5.69 -7.62
C LEU A 22 4.42 6.53 -8.33
N TYR A 23 4.86 7.56 -9.05
CA TYR A 23 3.97 8.43 -9.82
C TYR A 23 3.18 7.66 -10.89
N CYS A 24 3.83 6.74 -11.60
CA CYS A 24 3.20 5.94 -12.64
C CYS A 24 2.26 4.88 -12.09
N ALA A 25 2.48 4.36 -10.87
CA ALA A 25 1.67 3.31 -10.28
C ALA A 25 0.17 3.63 -10.27
N ASN A 26 -0.21 4.83 -9.83
CA ASN A 26 -1.62 5.24 -9.81
C ASN A 26 -2.21 5.46 -11.22
N ARG A 27 -1.38 5.63 -12.24
CA ARG A 27 -1.80 5.95 -13.62
C ARG A 27 -1.85 4.74 -14.52
N ILE A 28 -0.99 3.75 -14.28
CA ILE A 28 -0.99 2.50 -15.04
C ILE A 28 -2.33 1.78 -14.91
N TYR A 29 -2.91 1.80 -13.71
CA TYR A 29 -4.18 1.15 -13.43
C TYR A 29 -4.99 1.95 -12.41
N ALA A 30 -6.06 2.58 -12.86
CA ALA A 30 -6.93 3.43 -12.03
C ALA A 30 -8.37 2.86 -11.99
N PRO A 31 -9.12 3.08 -10.90
CA PRO A 31 -8.68 3.73 -9.66
C PRO A 31 -7.80 2.81 -8.81
N SER A 32 -6.74 3.37 -8.22
CA SER A 32 -5.84 2.64 -7.32
C SER A 32 -5.10 3.59 -6.39
N TYR A 33 -4.60 3.08 -5.28
CA TYR A 33 -3.68 3.77 -4.39
C TYR A 33 -2.56 2.81 -3.94
N ILE A 34 -1.38 3.36 -3.68
CA ILE A 34 -0.23 2.61 -3.16
C ILE A 34 -0.53 2.19 -1.73
N SER A 35 -0.30 0.93 -1.38
CA SER A 35 -0.62 0.39 -0.06
C SER A 35 0.29 -0.78 0.32
N MET A 36 -0.06 -1.48 1.39
CA MET A 36 0.61 -2.69 1.87
C MET A 36 2.12 -2.46 2.07
N HIS A 37 2.96 -3.41 1.68
CA HIS A 37 4.40 -3.34 1.90
C HIS A 37 5.05 -2.07 1.32
N THR A 38 4.62 -1.61 0.15
CA THR A 38 5.18 -0.40 -0.46
C THR A 38 4.90 0.84 0.39
N ALA A 39 3.66 1.04 0.83
CA ALA A 39 3.31 2.16 1.69
C ALA A 39 4.01 2.05 3.05
N LEU A 40 4.03 0.86 3.67
CA LEU A 40 4.70 0.63 4.94
C LEU A 40 6.21 0.92 4.86
N SER A 41 6.85 0.54 3.75
CA SER A 41 8.27 0.85 3.50
C SER A 41 8.50 2.35 3.33
N LEU A 42 7.64 3.05 2.59
CA LEU A 42 7.73 4.50 2.40
C LEU A 42 7.58 5.28 3.72
N TYR A 43 6.75 4.78 4.63
CA TYR A 43 6.61 5.33 5.98
C TYR A 43 7.71 4.90 6.95
N GLY A 44 8.63 4.02 6.54
CA GLY A 44 9.67 3.49 7.41
C GLY A 44 9.18 2.48 8.45
N MET A 45 7.98 1.94 8.28
CA MET A 45 7.36 0.99 9.21
C MET A 45 7.88 -0.44 9.05
N ILE A 46 8.52 -0.75 7.93
CA ILE A 46 9.25 -2.00 7.68
C ILE A 46 10.64 -1.67 7.16
N LEU A 47 11.61 -2.55 7.47
CA LEU A 47 13.01 -2.38 7.06
C LEU A 47 13.29 -2.94 5.66
N GLU A 48 12.42 -3.81 5.15
CA GLU A 48 12.64 -4.48 3.89
C GLU A 48 12.45 -3.54 2.70
N THR A 49 13.35 -3.67 1.72
CA THR A 49 13.16 -3.03 0.42
C THR A 49 12.16 -3.82 -0.40
N VAL A 50 11.12 -3.15 -0.87
CA VAL A 50 10.04 -3.78 -1.63
C VAL A 50 10.41 -3.80 -3.12
N ALA A 51 10.57 -4.99 -3.68
CA ALA A 51 10.95 -5.17 -5.10
C ALA A 51 9.80 -4.84 -6.07
N GLN A 52 8.56 -5.01 -5.62
CA GLN A 52 7.36 -4.74 -6.42
C GLN A 52 6.55 -3.62 -5.80
N LEU A 53 6.04 -2.71 -6.62
CA LEU A 53 5.10 -1.69 -6.20
C LEU A 53 3.72 -2.31 -5.98
N ASN A 54 3.26 -2.27 -4.73
CA ASN A 54 1.98 -2.82 -4.32
C ASN A 54 0.93 -1.71 -4.24
N SER A 55 -0.15 -1.91 -4.96
CA SER A 55 -1.32 -1.03 -4.96
C SER A 55 -2.60 -1.82 -4.71
N VAL A 56 -3.60 -1.11 -4.26
CA VAL A 56 -4.97 -1.62 -4.06
C VAL A 56 -5.88 -0.96 -5.07
N THR A 57 -6.82 -1.72 -5.62
CA THR A 57 -7.78 -1.27 -6.64
C THR A 57 -9.18 -1.82 -6.37
N ALA A 58 -10.21 -1.08 -6.79
CA ALA A 58 -11.58 -1.60 -6.86
C ALA A 58 -11.82 -2.42 -8.14
N GLY A 59 -10.91 -2.37 -9.11
CA GLY A 59 -10.95 -3.18 -10.32
C GLY A 59 -10.42 -4.59 -10.09
N ASN A 60 -10.12 -5.28 -11.17
CA ASN A 60 -9.56 -6.63 -11.11
C ASN A 60 -8.11 -6.64 -10.64
N THR A 61 -7.70 -7.71 -9.98
CA THR A 61 -6.28 -7.97 -9.70
C THR A 61 -5.48 -7.94 -11.00
N ALA A 62 -4.35 -7.20 -11.00
CA ALA A 62 -3.52 -7.02 -12.18
C ALA A 62 -2.03 -6.99 -11.83
N TYR A 63 -1.22 -7.30 -12.81
CA TYR A 63 0.24 -7.20 -12.75
C TYR A 63 0.76 -6.59 -14.04
N PHE A 64 1.69 -5.65 -13.89
CA PHE A 64 2.38 -5.03 -15.02
C PHE A 64 3.88 -5.00 -14.74
N GLU A 65 4.67 -5.21 -15.77
CA GLU A 65 6.12 -5.06 -15.74
C GLU A 65 6.57 -4.21 -16.91
N ASN A 66 7.42 -3.25 -16.64
CA ASN A 66 7.98 -2.35 -17.64
C ASN A 66 9.36 -1.82 -17.17
N LEU A 67 9.95 -0.88 -17.92
CA LEU A 67 11.26 -0.31 -17.60
C LEU A 67 11.32 0.48 -16.28
N LEU A 68 10.19 0.84 -15.70
CA LEU A 68 10.10 1.53 -14.41
C LEU A 68 9.99 0.56 -13.22
N GLY A 69 9.71 -0.73 -13.48
CA GLY A 69 9.61 -1.75 -12.44
C GLY A 69 8.43 -2.69 -12.60
N GLN A 70 8.11 -3.35 -11.51
CA GLN A 70 7.01 -4.31 -11.38
C GLN A 70 5.89 -3.70 -10.53
N PHE A 71 4.65 -3.80 -11.01
CA PHE A 71 3.48 -3.19 -10.42
C PHE A 71 2.41 -4.25 -10.18
N THR A 72 2.03 -4.42 -8.93
CA THR A 72 0.99 -5.37 -8.51
C THR A 72 -0.21 -4.62 -7.97
N TYR A 73 -1.39 -4.99 -8.43
CA TYR A 73 -2.67 -4.43 -8.00
C TYR A 73 -3.53 -5.53 -7.40
N LYS A 74 -3.87 -5.41 -6.13
CA LYS A 74 -4.77 -6.31 -5.42
C LYS A 74 -6.18 -5.73 -5.40
N SER A 75 -7.16 -6.55 -5.74
CA SER A 75 -8.57 -6.15 -5.75
C SER A 75 -9.17 -6.16 -4.36
N ILE A 76 -9.90 -5.10 -4.02
CA ILE A 76 -10.78 -5.05 -2.85
C ILE A 76 -12.18 -4.55 -3.26
N LYS A 77 -13.13 -4.68 -2.36
CA LYS A 77 -14.47 -4.14 -2.56
C LYS A 77 -14.42 -2.61 -2.63
N GLU A 78 -15.27 -2.01 -3.45
CA GLU A 78 -15.32 -0.56 -3.64
C GLU A 78 -15.57 0.20 -2.32
N GLU A 79 -16.42 -0.33 -1.44
CA GLU A 79 -16.68 0.25 -0.12
C GLU A 79 -15.46 0.27 0.81
N LEU A 80 -14.42 -0.51 0.51
CA LEU A 80 -13.15 -0.53 1.25
C LEU A 80 -12.09 0.40 0.67
N MET A 81 -12.38 1.10 -0.41
CA MET A 81 -11.53 2.13 -1.01
C MET A 81 -11.61 3.44 -0.23
N PHE A 82 -11.00 3.49 0.96
CA PHE A 82 -10.93 4.68 1.84
C PHE A 82 -9.57 4.74 2.55
N GLY A 83 -9.32 5.77 3.34
CA GLY A 83 -8.11 5.90 4.18
C GLY A 83 -6.83 6.06 3.37
N TYR A 84 -6.91 6.66 2.20
CA TYR A 84 -5.76 7.08 1.41
C TYR A 84 -5.77 8.58 1.20
N THR A 85 -4.60 9.16 0.98
CA THR A 85 -4.37 10.59 0.79
C THR A 85 -3.61 10.86 -0.49
N LEU A 86 -3.67 12.12 -0.93
CA LEU A 86 -2.86 12.62 -2.03
C LEU A 86 -1.60 13.26 -1.44
N GLU A 87 -0.45 12.64 -1.67
CA GLU A 87 0.84 13.10 -1.16
C GLU A 87 1.69 13.67 -2.30
N ALA A 88 2.29 14.84 -2.09
CA ALA A 88 3.24 15.38 -3.03
C ALA A 88 4.57 14.60 -2.98
N LEU A 89 5.18 14.37 -4.13
CA LEU A 89 6.51 13.77 -4.18
C LEU A 89 7.56 14.79 -3.73
N THR A 90 8.53 14.34 -2.95
CA THR A 90 9.54 15.20 -2.31
C THR A 90 10.37 15.98 -3.33
N LEU A 91 10.75 15.33 -4.42
CA LEU A 91 11.61 15.94 -5.47
C LEU A 91 10.80 16.64 -6.56
N GLU A 92 9.53 16.35 -6.68
CA GLU A 92 8.62 16.85 -7.71
C GLU A 92 7.29 17.28 -7.07
N PRO A 93 7.24 18.42 -6.34
CA PRO A 93 6.08 18.82 -5.53
C PRO A 93 4.78 19.01 -6.32
N TYR A 94 4.88 19.24 -7.64
CA TYR A 94 3.72 19.32 -8.53
C TYR A 94 3.21 17.95 -8.99
N ARG A 95 3.92 16.87 -8.67
CA ARG A 95 3.47 15.48 -8.85
C ARG A 95 3.01 14.92 -7.52
N SER A 96 1.88 14.29 -7.53
CA SER A 96 1.32 13.66 -6.35
C SER A 96 0.97 12.19 -6.60
N ILE A 97 0.97 11.43 -5.55
CA ILE A 97 0.57 10.03 -5.52
C ILE A 97 -0.59 9.82 -4.57
N MET A 98 -1.46 8.88 -4.89
CA MET A 98 -2.45 8.35 -3.95
C MET A 98 -1.80 7.22 -3.18
N ILE A 99 -1.72 7.38 -1.85
CA ILE A 99 -1.11 6.42 -0.95
C ILE A 99 -1.99 6.20 0.27
N ALA A 100 -2.11 4.95 0.72
CA ALA A 100 -2.79 4.60 1.96
C ALA A 100 -2.14 5.30 3.16
N GLN A 101 -2.95 5.77 4.10
CA GLN A 101 -2.46 6.15 5.42
C GLN A 101 -1.85 4.94 6.12
N ARG A 102 -1.02 5.14 7.15
CA ARG A 102 -0.32 4.06 7.88
C ARG A 102 -1.26 2.96 8.34
N GLU A 103 -2.35 3.34 9.00
CA GLU A 103 -3.37 2.46 9.53
C GLU A 103 -4.06 1.66 8.41
N LYS A 104 -4.39 2.33 7.31
CA LYS A 104 -5.02 1.70 6.15
C LYS A 104 -4.07 0.73 5.44
N ALA A 105 -2.79 1.08 5.30
CA ALA A 105 -1.79 0.20 4.70
C ALA A 105 -1.62 -1.10 5.49
N LEU A 106 -1.64 -1.02 6.83
CA LEU A 106 -1.67 -2.21 7.71
C LEU A 106 -2.92 -3.05 7.48
N LEU A 107 -4.09 -2.42 7.49
CA LEU A 107 -5.37 -3.13 7.31
C LEU A 107 -5.46 -3.80 5.95
N ASP A 108 -5.04 -3.13 4.89
CA ASP A 108 -4.99 -3.72 3.54
C ASP A 108 -4.03 -4.93 3.52
N LEU A 109 -2.87 -4.82 4.17
CA LEU A 109 -1.92 -5.92 4.28
C LEU A 109 -2.57 -7.14 4.95
N PHE A 110 -3.14 -6.97 6.14
CA PHE A 110 -3.72 -8.08 6.88
C PHE A 110 -5.03 -8.60 6.30
N TYR A 111 -5.75 -7.77 5.57
CA TYR A 111 -6.95 -8.19 4.84
C TYR A 111 -6.61 -9.04 3.60
N LEU A 112 -5.60 -8.63 2.83
CA LEU A 112 -5.22 -9.27 1.56
C LEU A 112 -4.22 -10.42 1.71
N TYR A 113 -3.53 -10.50 2.86
CA TYR A 113 -2.57 -11.55 3.20
C TYR A 113 -3.03 -12.31 4.47
N PRO A 114 -4.02 -13.19 4.34
CA PRO A 114 -4.64 -13.86 5.48
C PRO A 114 -3.75 -14.87 6.21
N GLN A 115 -2.55 -15.15 5.70
CA GLN A 115 -1.55 -16.00 6.36
C GLN A 115 -0.99 -15.38 7.65
N TYR A 116 -1.01 -14.06 7.80
CA TYR A 116 -0.59 -13.39 9.03
C TYR A 116 -1.71 -13.46 10.09
N GLN A 117 -1.64 -14.45 10.99
CA GLN A 117 -2.70 -14.70 11.96
C GLN A 117 -2.20 -14.83 13.39
N SER A 118 -1.04 -15.47 13.59
CA SER A 118 -0.54 -15.76 14.92
C SER A 118 0.28 -14.60 15.49
N HIS A 119 0.41 -14.58 16.82
CA HIS A 119 1.32 -13.66 17.52
C HIS A 119 2.74 -13.72 16.94
N ARG A 120 3.22 -14.92 16.62
CA ARG A 120 4.53 -15.11 15.99
C ARG A 120 4.63 -14.43 14.63
N ASP A 121 3.62 -14.59 13.78
CA ASP A 121 3.59 -13.93 12.46
C ASP A 121 3.69 -12.41 12.59
N MET A 122 2.98 -11.84 13.60
CA MET A 122 3.01 -10.40 13.87
C MET A 122 4.39 -9.92 14.30
N VAL A 123 5.04 -10.64 15.21
CA VAL A 123 6.39 -10.30 15.70
C VAL A 123 7.44 -10.44 14.59
N GLU A 124 7.33 -11.46 13.74
CA GLU A 124 8.26 -11.70 12.62
C GLU A 124 8.21 -10.60 11.56
N LEU A 125 7.11 -9.87 11.43
CA LEU A 125 7.01 -8.71 10.54
C LEU A 125 7.90 -7.52 10.95
N ARG A 126 8.32 -7.45 12.22
CA ARG A 126 9.19 -6.39 12.76
C ARG A 126 8.72 -4.98 12.40
N LEU A 127 7.42 -4.74 12.60
CA LEU A 127 6.82 -3.44 12.29
C LEU A 127 7.28 -2.38 13.28
N ASP A 128 7.56 -1.18 12.77
CA ASP A 128 7.64 0.02 13.57
C ASP A 128 6.25 0.68 13.60
N LEU A 129 5.63 0.68 14.76
CA LEU A 129 4.28 1.20 14.99
C LEU A 129 4.25 2.45 15.87
N ASP A 130 5.38 3.09 16.09
CA ASP A 130 5.50 4.27 16.98
C ASP A 130 4.62 5.44 16.53
N GLU A 131 4.40 5.60 15.24
CA GLU A 131 3.58 6.67 14.66
C GLU A 131 2.16 6.23 14.26
N ILE A 132 1.70 5.08 14.73
CA ILE A 132 0.34 4.61 14.47
C ILE A 132 -0.65 5.33 15.39
N ASP A 133 -1.72 5.85 14.80
CA ASP A 133 -2.89 6.30 15.51
C ASP A 133 -3.81 5.10 15.80
N VAL A 134 -3.80 4.64 17.07
CA VAL A 134 -4.55 3.46 17.49
C VAL A 134 -6.06 3.67 17.37
N ASP A 135 -6.55 4.88 17.67
CA ASP A 135 -7.98 5.19 17.56
C ASP A 135 -8.43 5.16 16.09
N MET A 136 -7.62 5.70 15.18
CA MET A 136 -7.86 5.62 13.74
C MET A 136 -7.77 4.17 13.23
N LEU A 137 -6.82 3.40 13.72
CA LEU A 137 -6.70 1.97 13.38
C LEU A 137 -7.97 1.21 13.77
N ASP A 138 -8.50 1.47 14.96
CA ASP A 138 -9.73 0.83 15.46
C ASP A 138 -10.95 1.28 14.66
N GLU A 139 -11.08 2.56 14.36
CA GLU A 139 -12.16 3.08 13.51
C GLU A 139 -12.14 2.43 12.13
N TYR A 140 -10.98 2.36 11.49
CA TYR A 140 -10.84 1.75 10.17
C TYR A 140 -11.07 0.24 10.21
N THR A 141 -10.62 -0.45 11.25
CA THR A 141 -10.88 -1.89 11.47
C THR A 141 -12.38 -2.15 11.53
N PHE A 142 -13.10 -1.36 12.32
CA PHE A 142 -14.56 -1.44 12.42
C PHE A 142 -15.24 -1.20 11.06
N ARG A 143 -14.74 -0.23 10.29
CA ARG A 143 -15.28 0.09 8.96
C ARG A 143 -15.11 -1.03 7.94
N PHE A 144 -14.06 -1.86 8.06
CA PHE A 144 -13.90 -3.06 7.23
C PHE A 144 -15.01 -4.08 7.47
N CYS A 145 -15.55 -4.15 8.69
CA CYS A 145 -16.63 -5.05 9.06
C CYS A 145 -16.33 -6.54 8.75
N VAL A 146 -15.10 -6.98 9.07
CA VAL A 146 -14.60 -8.34 8.83
C VAL A 146 -14.04 -8.91 10.13
N ILE A 147 -14.75 -9.86 10.73
CA ILE A 147 -14.41 -10.46 12.04
C ILE A 147 -12.98 -11.03 12.06
N ALA A 148 -12.57 -11.72 10.99
CA ALA A 148 -11.22 -12.28 10.90
C ALA A 148 -10.14 -11.20 10.89
N LEU A 149 -10.42 -10.02 10.33
CA LEU A 149 -9.50 -8.87 10.35
C LEU A 149 -9.45 -8.25 11.74
N GLU A 150 -10.59 -8.10 12.41
CA GLU A 150 -10.66 -7.60 13.80
C GLU A 150 -9.83 -8.47 14.74
N GLN A 151 -9.91 -9.79 14.60
CA GLN A 151 -9.10 -10.75 15.38
C GLN A 151 -7.61 -10.58 15.11
N ARG A 152 -7.21 -10.38 13.84
CA ARG A 152 -5.79 -10.14 13.48
C ARG A 152 -5.29 -8.82 14.05
N MET A 153 -6.10 -7.77 14.02
CA MET A 153 -5.75 -6.47 14.60
C MET A 153 -5.62 -6.56 16.13
N HIS A 154 -6.48 -7.33 16.78
CA HIS A 154 -6.33 -7.62 18.21
C HIS A 154 -5.00 -8.32 18.50
N THR A 155 -4.67 -9.38 17.76
CA THR A 155 -3.39 -10.09 17.88
C THR A 155 -2.19 -9.16 17.61
N LEU A 156 -2.28 -8.28 16.62
CA LEU A 156 -1.25 -7.28 16.33
C LEU A 156 -1.04 -6.36 17.53
N LYS A 157 -2.11 -5.80 18.06
CA LYS A 157 -2.03 -4.88 19.21
C LYS A 157 -1.43 -5.56 20.43
N GLU A 158 -1.81 -6.80 20.73
CA GLU A 158 -1.20 -7.58 21.81
C GLU A 158 0.31 -7.80 21.60
N ALA A 159 0.70 -8.13 20.36
CA ALA A 159 2.10 -8.42 20.03
C ALA A 159 3.01 -7.19 20.17
N TYR A 160 2.48 -5.98 19.93
CA TYR A 160 3.22 -4.73 19.98
C TYR A 160 2.91 -3.86 21.21
N GLY A 161 2.01 -4.28 22.09
CA GLY A 161 1.67 -3.57 23.32
C GLY A 161 0.88 -2.27 23.09
N LEU A 162 0.03 -2.23 22.07
CA LEU A 162 -0.83 -1.11 21.72
C LEU A 162 -2.17 -1.14 22.45
#